data_9dae1e22edc7cfa619c8b5466a3058c6
#
_entry.id   9dae1e22edc7cfa619c8b5466a3058c6
#
_cell.length_a   1.000
_cell.length_b   1.000
_cell.length_c   1.000
_cell.angle_alpha   90.00
_cell.angle_beta   90.00
_cell.angle_gamma   90.00
#
_symmetry.space_group_name_H-M   'P 1'
#
loop_
_entity.id
_entity.type
_entity.pdbx_description
1 polymer ?
#
loop_
_entity_poly.entity_id
_entity_poly.type
_entity_poly.pdbx_seq_one_letter_code
_entity_poly.pdbx_strand_id
1 'polypeptide(L)'
;WEDLLDTYTDAVNAVADGVPEGVALGMHLCRGNKAGHWQAAGGYDAVAEKLFRKLRIKFYFLEYDSERAGSFEPLAAVPDDKTVVIGAMTTKSATLEPADALAARIREASRYVSLDRLCISPQCGFSSSIEGVMDLDEQHAKLVRLMEVARNIWDDA
;
A
#
# COMPACT_ATOMS: atom_id res chain seq x y z
N TRP A 1 -6.28 -20.18 -11.33
CA TRP A 1 -5.87 -19.19 -10.31
C TRP A 1 -7.07 -18.39 -9.78
N GLU A 2 -8.14 -18.23 -10.55
CA GLU A 2 -9.34 -17.51 -10.13
C GLU A 2 -10.05 -18.19 -8.95
N ASP A 3 -10.16 -19.52 -8.96
CA ASP A 3 -10.73 -20.29 -7.85
C ASP A 3 -9.86 -20.15 -6.58
N LEU A 4 -8.54 -20.05 -6.75
CA LEU A 4 -7.64 -19.82 -5.64
C LEU A 4 -7.80 -18.43 -5.03
N LEU A 5 -8.02 -17.42 -5.87
CA LEU A 5 -8.31 -16.06 -5.42
C LEU A 5 -9.65 -16.00 -4.64
N ASP A 6 -10.67 -16.74 -5.09
CA ASP A 6 -11.94 -16.87 -4.35
C ASP A 6 -11.71 -17.51 -2.98
N THR A 7 -10.96 -18.60 -2.94
CA THR A 7 -10.64 -19.30 -1.68
C THR A 7 -9.95 -18.35 -0.68
N TYR A 8 -8.96 -17.57 -1.13
CA TYR A 8 -8.27 -16.61 -0.27
C TYR A 8 -9.17 -15.46 0.15
N THR A 9 -10.00 -14.95 -0.75
CA THR A 9 -10.97 -13.90 -0.44
C THR A 9 -11.97 -14.36 0.62
N ASP A 10 -12.49 -15.57 0.49
CA ASP A 10 -13.42 -16.16 1.46
C ASP A 10 -12.76 -16.38 2.81
N ALA A 11 -11.51 -16.85 2.84
CA ALA A 11 -10.76 -17.02 4.08
C ALA A 11 -10.52 -15.68 4.79
N VAL A 12 -10.11 -14.63 4.08
CA VAL A 12 -9.95 -13.28 4.65
C VAL A 12 -11.28 -12.73 5.14
N ASN A 13 -12.35 -12.94 4.40
CA ASN A 13 -13.68 -12.52 4.81
C ASN A 13 -14.19 -13.26 6.06
N ALA A 14 -13.87 -14.53 6.21
CA ALA A 14 -14.18 -15.27 7.44
C ALA A 14 -13.44 -14.69 8.66
N VAL A 15 -12.20 -14.23 8.49
CA VAL A 15 -11.49 -13.48 9.54
C VAL A 15 -12.17 -12.15 9.82
N ALA A 16 -12.56 -11.41 8.78
CA ALA A 16 -13.24 -10.13 8.92
C ALA A 16 -14.58 -10.23 9.68
N ASP A 17 -15.34 -11.31 9.49
CA ASP A 17 -16.59 -11.56 10.19
C ASP A 17 -16.40 -11.81 11.70
N GLY A 18 -15.22 -12.25 12.12
CA GLY A 18 -14.85 -12.45 13.53
C GLY A 18 -14.31 -11.20 14.22
N VAL A 19 -14.12 -10.09 13.52
CA VAL A 19 -13.57 -8.86 14.10
C VAL A 19 -14.65 -8.13 14.88
N PRO A 20 -14.37 -7.71 16.13
CA PRO A 20 -15.34 -6.96 16.95
C PRO A 20 -15.78 -5.65 16.29
N GLU A 21 -17.03 -5.24 16.59
CA GLU A 21 -17.53 -3.94 16.15
C GLU A 21 -16.63 -2.80 16.63
N GLY A 22 -16.39 -1.80 15.77
CA GLY A 22 -15.51 -0.66 16.04
C GLY A 22 -14.02 -0.91 15.76
N VAL A 23 -13.62 -2.13 15.42
CA VAL A 23 -12.25 -2.43 14.97
C VAL A 23 -12.15 -2.34 13.45
N ALA A 24 -11.29 -1.45 12.96
CA ALA A 24 -11.03 -1.31 11.54
C ALA A 24 -10.00 -2.34 11.07
N LEU A 25 -10.36 -3.13 10.05
CA LEU A 25 -9.49 -4.14 9.47
C LEU A 25 -8.83 -3.63 8.18
N GLY A 26 -7.53 -3.86 8.05
CA GLY A 26 -6.77 -3.58 6.84
C GLY A 26 -5.97 -4.79 6.38
N MET A 27 -5.63 -4.83 5.10
CA MET A 27 -4.82 -5.90 4.52
C MET A 27 -3.66 -5.32 3.72
N HIS A 28 -2.45 -5.82 3.98
CA HIS A 28 -1.25 -5.51 3.21
C HIS A 28 -1.06 -6.56 2.11
N LEU A 29 -0.93 -6.08 0.87
CA LEU A 29 -0.65 -6.91 -0.31
C LEU A 29 0.83 -6.82 -0.66
N CYS A 30 1.64 -7.64 -0.01
CA CYS A 30 3.09 -7.66 -0.13
C CYS A 30 3.56 -8.40 -1.39
N ARG A 31 4.64 -7.89 -2.00
CA ARG A 31 5.38 -8.58 -3.08
C ARG A 31 6.72 -9.17 -2.61
N GLY A 32 6.89 -9.26 -1.32
CA GLY A 32 8.10 -9.78 -0.67
C GLY A 32 9.15 -8.70 -0.42
N ASN A 33 9.81 -8.84 0.71
CA ASN A 33 10.97 -8.04 1.09
C ASN A 33 11.91 -8.91 1.92
N LYS A 34 12.89 -9.55 1.27
CA LYS A 34 13.93 -10.32 1.93
C LYS A 34 15.27 -9.63 1.74
N ALA A 35 15.77 -8.97 2.78
CA ALA A 35 17.03 -8.21 2.76
C ALA A 35 17.09 -7.24 1.54
N GLY A 36 16.01 -6.46 1.31
CA GLY A 36 15.91 -5.52 0.19
C GLY A 36 15.53 -6.16 -1.16
N HIS A 37 15.32 -7.47 -1.23
CA HIS A 37 14.93 -8.15 -2.47
C HIS A 37 13.42 -8.46 -2.46
N TRP A 38 12.73 -8.07 -3.55
CA TRP A 38 11.35 -8.47 -3.81
C TRP A 38 11.29 -9.89 -4.42
N GLN A 39 10.18 -10.58 -4.21
CA GLN A 39 9.97 -11.95 -4.71
C GLN A 39 8.99 -12.02 -5.88
N ALA A 40 8.10 -11.03 -6.00
CA ALA A 40 7.10 -10.98 -7.05
C ALA A 40 7.05 -9.58 -7.69
N ALA A 41 6.65 -9.53 -8.95
CA ALA A 41 6.40 -8.32 -9.72
C ALA A 41 5.03 -8.42 -10.42
N GLY A 42 4.48 -7.29 -10.80
CA GLY A 42 3.19 -7.18 -11.49
C GLY A 42 2.25 -6.19 -10.81
N GLY A 43 1.35 -5.60 -11.61
CA GLY A 43 0.29 -4.73 -11.17
C GLY A 43 -0.83 -5.49 -10.44
N TYR A 44 -1.85 -4.76 -10.03
CA TYR A 44 -3.06 -5.32 -9.42
C TYR A 44 -4.15 -5.64 -10.45
N ASP A 45 -3.90 -5.39 -11.75
CA ASP A 45 -4.88 -5.46 -12.84
C ASP A 45 -5.68 -6.77 -12.85
N ALA A 46 -4.97 -7.90 -12.75
CA ALA A 46 -5.59 -9.23 -12.81
C ALA A 46 -6.50 -9.55 -11.61
N VAL A 47 -6.33 -8.87 -10.47
CA VAL A 47 -7.01 -9.22 -9.21
C VAL A 47 -7.93 -8.12 -8.68
N ALA A 48 -7.78 -6.88 -9.19
CA ALA A 48 -8.40 -5.68 -8.64
C ALA A 48 -9.92 -5.79 -8.50
N GLU A 49 -10.62 -6.10 -9.58
CA GLU A 49 -12.08 -6.20 -9.60
C GLU A 49 -12.59 -7.19 -8.54
N LYS A 50 -11.99 -8.36 -8.51
CA LYS A 50 -12.42 -9.43 -7.61
C LYS A 50 -12.02 -9.13 -6.16
N LEU A 51 -10.74 -8.75 -5.95
CA LEU A 51 -10.18 -8.53 -4.64
C LEU A 51 -10.81 -7.31 -3.94
N PHE A 52 -10.80 -6.15 -4.61
CA PHE A 52 -11.24 -4.91 -3.97
C PHE A 52 -12.74 -4.87 -3.72
N ARG A 53 -13.55 -5.52 -4.58
CA ARG A 53 -15.01 -5.55 -4.40
C ARG A 53 -15.49 -6.61 -3.43
N LYS A 54 -14.78 -7.74 -3.29
CA LYS A 54 -15.23 -8.86 -2.46
C LYS A 54 -14.75 -8.82 -1.02
N LEU A 55 -13.58 -8.20 -0.74
CA LEU A 55 -13.02 -8.18 0.60
C LEU A 55 -13.81 -7.25 1.54
N ARG A 56 -14.20 -7.78 2.70
CA ARG A 56 -14.88 -7.05 3.78
C ARG A 56 -13.92 -6.40 4.75
N ILE A 57 -12.96 -5.63 4.21
CA ILE A 57 -11.97 -4.87 4.96
C ILE A 57 -12.14 -3.38 4.71
N LYS A 58 -11.58 -2.52 5.57
CA LYS A 58 -11.65 -1.06 5.43
C LYS A 58 -10.46 -0.47 4.68
N PHE A 59 -9.25 -1.00 4.92
CA PHE A 59 -8.02 -0.42 4.43
C PHE A 59 -7.25 -1.40 3.54
N TYR A 60 -6.81 -0.92 2.36
CA TYR A 60 -5.89 -1.62 1.48
C TYR A 60 -4.52 -0.97 1.54
N PHE A 61 -3.49 -1.69 2.03
CA PHE A 61 -2.10 -1.27 2.01
C PHE A 61 -1.43 -1.86 0.78
N LEU A 62 -1.24 -1.04 -0.25
CA LEU A 62 -0.79 -1.47 -1.58
C LEU A 62 0.60 -0.96 -1.88
N GLU A 63 1.48 -1.84 -2.37
CA GLU A 63 2.84 -1.47 -2.76
C GLU A 63 2.84 -0.79 -4.13
N TYR A 64 3.30 0.47 -4.15
CA TYR A 64 3.46 1.29 -5.34
C TYR A 64 4.78 2.06 -5.33
N ASP A 65 5.86 1.43 -4.83
CA ASP A 65 7.20 2.01 -4.68
C ASP A 65 7.99 2.14 -5.97
N SER A 66 7.59 1.46 -7.04
CA SER A 66 8.31 1.42 -8.31
C SER A 66 7.39 1.02 -9.47
N GLU A 67 7.90 1.12 -10.71
CA GLU A 67 7.21 0.69 -11.93
C GLU A 67 6.82 -0.80 -11.90
N ARG A 68 7.48 -1.61 -11.10
CA ARG A 68 7.15 -3.01 -10.83
C ARG A 68 5.69 -3.21 -10.38
N ALA A 69 5.10 -2.20 -9.75
CA ALA A 69 3.72 -2.24 -9.26
C ALA A 69 2.65 -2.04 -10.35
N GLY A 70 3.05 -1.70 -11.58
CA GLY A 70 2.12 -1.33 -12.65
C GLY A 70 1.52 0.07 -12.48
N SER A 71 0.41 0.32 -13.16
CA SER A 71 -0.31 1.59 -13.11
C SER A 71 -1.25 1.70 -11.91
N PHE A 72 -1.80 2.90 -11.67
CA PHE A 72 -2.86 3.12 -10.68
C PHE A 72 -4.28 2.81 -11.19
N GLU A 73 -4.45 2.46 -12.47
CA GLU A 73 -5.77 2.14 -13.05
C GLU A 73 -6.58 1.11 -12.26
N PRO A 74 -5.97 0.05 -11.70
CA PRO A 74 -6.69 -0.91 -10.87
C PRO A 74 -7.43 -0.33 -9.67
N LEU A 75 -6.99 0.85 -9.18
CA LEU A 75 -7.65 1.54 -8.06
C LEU A 75 -9.07 2.01 -8.40
N ALA A 76 -9.44 2.13 -9.67
CA ALA A 76 -10.81 2.42 -10.10
C ALA A 76 -11.82 1.35 -9.64
N ALA A 77 -11.35 0.13 -9.33
CA ALA A 77 -12.19 -0.95 -8.81
C ALA A 77 -12.44 -0.87 -7.29
N VAL A 78 -11.76 0.04 -6.58
CA VAL A 78 -11.89 0.19 -5.12
C VAL A 78 -13.23 0.84 -4.76
N PRO A 79 -14.11 0.19 -3.97
CA PRO A 79 -15.37 0.76 -3.54
C PRO A 79 -15.21 2.04 -2.73
N ASP A 80 -16.23 2.92 -2.75
CA ASP A 80 -16.19 4.25 -2.13
C ASP A 80 -16.12 4.23 -0.59
N ASP A 81 -16.47 3.13 0.03
CA ASP A 81 -16.38 2.93 1.47
C ASP A 81 -14.99 2.49 1.96
N LYS A 82 -14.02 2.30 1.07
CA LYS A 82 -12.67 1.83 1.38
C LYS A 82 -11.63 2.96 1.33
N THR A 83 -10.55 2.77 2.06
CA THR A 83 -9.38 3.65 2.05
C THR A 83 -8.17 2.90 1.48
N VAL A 84 -7.41 3.57 0.64
CA VAL A 84 -6.19 3.02 0.04
C VAL A 84 -4.97 3.72 0.61
N VAL A 85 -4.07 2.93 1.17
CA VAL A 85 -2.78 3.38 1.67
C VAL A 85 -1.73 3.07 0.61
N ILE A 86 -1.23 4.11 -0.06
CA ILE A 86 -0.25 4.01 -1.14
C ILE A 86 1.15 3.87 -0.55
N GLY A 87 1.71 2.68 -0.65
CA GLY A 87 3.10 2.38 -0.29
C GLY A 87 4.05 2.91 -1.36
N ALA A 88 4.22 4.23 -1.42
CA ALA A 88 4.99 4.92 -2.46
C ALA A 88 6.50 4.96 -2.20
N MET A 89 6.90 4.81 -0.95
CA MET A 89 8.30 4.88 -0.53
C MET A 89 8.90 3.48 -0.38
N THR A 90 10.02 3.20 -1.07
CA THR A 90 10.66 1.89 -0.96
C THR A 90 11.30 1.67 0.41
N THR A 91 11.20 0.44 0.90
CA THR A 91 11.93 -0.04 2.08
C THR A 91 13.07 -0.99 1.71
N LYS A 92 13.40 -1.07 0.41
CA LYS A 92 14.44 -1.95 -0.15
C LYS A 92 15.76 -1.24 -0.39
N SER A 93 15.80 0.07 -0.17
CA SER A 93 16.96 0.92 -0.37
C SER A 93 16.92 2.11 0.58
N ALA A 94 18.10 2.51 1.08
CA ALA A 94 18.28 3.70 1.91
C ALA A 94 18.13 5.03 1.11
N THR A 95 18.09 4.96 -0.22
CA THR A 95 17.90 6.15 -1.05
C THR A 95 16.62 6.87 -0.67
N LEU A 96 16.75 8.15 -0.30
CA LEU A 96 15.62 8.99 0.07
C LEU A 96 14.96 9.56 -1.19
N GLU A 97 13.71 9.22 -1.41
CA GLU A 97 12.93 9.69 -2.56
C GLU A 97 12.66 11.20 -2.47
N PRO A 98 12.71 11.93 -3.61
CA PRO A 98 12.29 13.32 -3.65
C PRO A 98 10.84 13.51 -3.23
N ALA A 99 10.57 14.56 -2.43
CA ALA A 99 9.21 14.83 -1.92
C ALA A 99 8.20 15.08 -3.05
N ASP A 100 8.61 15.81 -4.09
CA ASP A 100 7.80 16.09 -5.27
C ASP A 100 7.45 14.84 -6.08
N ALA A 101 8.37 13.87 -6.16
CA ALA A 101 8.12 12.59 -6.81
C ALA A 101 7.07 11.77 -6.04
N LEU A 102 7.18 11.69 -4.71
CA LEU A 102 6.18 11.02 -3.87
C LEU A 102 4.81 11.71 -3.96
N ALA A 103 4.79 13.05 -3.91
CA ALA A 103 3.57 13.83 -4.06
C ALA A 103 2.91 13.63 -5.45
N ALA A 104 3.72 13.55 -6.52
CA ALA A 104 3.22 13.29 -7.87
C ALA A 104 2.51 11.93 -7.96
N ARG A 105 3.03 10.89 -7.30
CA ARG A 105 2.40 9.57 -7.26
C ARG A 105 1.04 9.59 -6.55
N ILE A 106 0.92 10.32 -5.45
CA ILE A 106 -0.37 10.47 -4.76
C ILE A 106 -1.37 11.24 -5.65
N ARG A 107 -0.94 12.31 -6.32
CA ARG A 107 -1.79 13.04 -7.27
C ARG A 107 -2.20 12.19 -8.48
N GLU A 108 -1.35 11.27 -8.93
CA GLU A 108 -1.72 10.31 -9.97
C GLU A 108 -2.77 9.32 -9.46
N ALA A 109 -2.58 8.74 -8.27
CA ALA A 109 -3.55 7.84 -7.65
C ALA A 109 -4.90 8.52 -7.40
N SER A 110 -4.90 9.83 -7.09
CA SER A 110 -6.12 10.60 -6.83
C SER A 110 -7.04 10.79 -8.05
N ARG A 111 -6.59 10.41 -9.24
CA ARG A 111 -7.44 10.32 -10.43
C ARG A 111 -8.44 9.15 -10.38
N TYR A 112 -8.16 8.15 -9.54
CA TYR A 112 -8.94 6.91 -9.43
C TYR A 112 -9.66 6.78 -8.08
N VAL A 113 -9.06 7.29 -7.01
CA VAL A 113 -9.61 7.28 -5.64
C VAL A 113 -9.52 8.70 -5.10
N SER A 114 -10.62 9.25 -4.58
CA SER A 114 -10.63 10.60 -4.02
C SER A 114 -9.58 10.79 -2.92
N LEU A 115 -8.99 11.98 -2.83
CA LEU A 115 -7.84 12.27 -1.98
C LEU A 115 -8.12 12.03 -0.49
N ASP A 116 -9.36 12.26 -0.03
CA ASP A 116 -9.84 11.98 1.33
C ASP A 116 -9.87 10.50 1.70
N ARG A 117 -9.76 9.61 0.71
CA ARG A 117 -9.66 8.16 0.87
C ARG A 117 -8.27 7.60 0.54
N LEU A 118 -7.30 8.48 0.31
CA LEU A 118 -5.90 8.10 0.09
C LEU A 118 -5.06 8.42 1.32
N CYS A 119 -4.08 7.56 1.58
CA CYS A 119 -3.00 7.77 2.53
C CYS A 119 -1.66 7.43 1.86
N ILE A 120 -0.55 7.88 2.44
CA ILE A 120 0.79 7.53 2.01
C ILE A 120 1.52 6.72 3.09
N SER A 121 2.32 5.74 2.68
CA SER A 121 3.13 4.93 3.58
C SER A 121 4.42 4.45 2.91
N PRO A 122 5.37 3.87 3.68
CA PRO A 122 6.36 2.97 3.11
C PRO A 122 5.65 1.76 2.47
N GLN A 123 6.29 1.15 1.45
CA GLN A 123 5.66 0.02 0.74
C GLN A 123 5.55 -1.25 1.60
N CYS A 124 6.43 -1.43 2.59
CA CYS A 124 6.47 -2.55 3.53
C CYS A 124 7.13 -2.11 4.84
N GLY A 125 7.42 -3.04 5.76
CA GLY A 125 8.28 -2.78 6.92
C GLY A 125 9.73 -2.53 6.50
N PHE A 126 10.50 -1.80 7.31
CA PHE A 126 11.90 -1.49 7.05
C PHE A 126 12.84 -2.66 7.30
N SER A 127 12.42 -3.64 8.10
CA SER A 127 13.19 -4.85 8.36
C SER A 127 12.28 -6.06 8.27
N SER A 128 12.43 -6.84 7.21
CA SER A 128 11.71 -8.10 6.98
C SER A 128 12.52 -9.31 7.46
N SER A 129 13.75 -9.10 7.91
CA SER A 129 14.67 -10.09 8.48
C SER A 129 15.53 -9.42 9.54
N ILE A 130 16.36 -10.19 10.27
CA ILE A 130 17.31 -9.66 11.26
C ILE A 130 18.30 -8.67 10.62
N GLU A 131 18.58 -8.85 9.33
CA GLU A 131 19.42 -7.96 8.54
C GLU A 131 18.54 -6.99 7.73
N GLY A 132 18.33 -5.79 8.28
CA GLY A 132 17.72 -4.68 7.53
C GLY A 132 18.72 -4.10 6.53
N VAL A 133 18.22 -3.48 5.46
CA VAL A 133 19.06 -2.78 4.45
C VAL A 133 19.28 -1.30 4.80
N MET A 134 18.71 -0.84 5.90
CA MET A 134 18.77 0.55 6.37
C MET A 134 19.04 0.60 7.86
N ASP A 135 19.85 1.57 8.29
CA ASP A 135 20.01 1.92 9.69
C ASP A 135 18.83 2.74 10.23
N LEU A 136 18.86 3.08 11.52
CA LEU A 136 17.77 3.81 12.18
C LEU A 136 17.66 5.26 11.69
N ASP A 137 18.79 5.91 11.37
CA ASP A 137 18.78 7.30 10.89
C ASP A 137 18.19 7.38 9.48
N GLU A 138 18.51 6.43 8.61
CA GLU A 138 17.94 6.30 7.28
C GLU A 138 16.43 6.01 7.32
N GLN A 139 15.98 5.13 8.21
CA GLN A 139 14.55 4.88 8.45
C GLN A 139 13.84 6.14 8.96
N HIS A 140 14.46 6.84 9.93
CA HIS A 140 13.91 8.09 10.44
C HIS A 140 13.80 9.15 9.35
N ALA A 141 14.83 9.32 8.52
CA ALA A 141 14.81 10.28 7.41
C ALA A 141 13.66 9.98 6.42
N LYS A 142 13.40 8.70 6.12
CA LYS A 142 12.27 8.27 5.28
C LYS A 142 10.92 8.62 5.93
N LEU A 143 10.75 8.37 7.22
CA LEU A 143 9.49 8.72 7.92
C LEU A 143 9.27 10.24 7.97
N VAL A 144 10.32 11.02 8.22
CA VAL A 144 10.26 12.49 8.16
C VAL A 144 9.84 12.96 6.78
N ARG A 145 10.40 12.39 5.70
CA ARG A 145 10.02 12.70 4.32
C ARG A 145 8.57 12.36 4.02
N LEU A 146 8.05 11.23 4.50
CA LEU A 146 6.65 10.89 4.35
C LEU A 146 5.73 11.91 5.03
N MET A 147 6.07 12.34 6.24
CA MET A 147 5.30 13.37 6.96
C MET A 147 5.34 14.73 6.27
N GLU A 148 6.49 15.11 5.70
CA GLU A 148 6.62 16.31 4.86
C GLU A 148 5.65 16.26 3.66
N VAL A 149 5.65 15.14 2.94
CA VAL A 149 4.76 14.94 1.77
C VAL A 149 3.30 14.91 2.20
N ALA A 150 2.97 14.23 3.30
CA ALA A 150 1.60 14.14 3.81
C ALA A 150 1.06 15.54 4.14
N ARG A 151 1.81 16.37 4.88
CA ARG A 151 1.41 17.74 5.22
C ARG A 151 1.20 18.61 3.98
N ASN A 152 2.05 18.44 2.96
CA ASN A 152 1.92 19.19 1.71
C ASN A 152 0.69 18.81 0.87
N ILE A 153 0.14 17.61 1.07
CA ILE A 153 -1.00 17.12 0.28
C ILE A 153 -2.32 17.30 1.04
N TRP A 154 -2.33 17.06 2.35
CA TRP A 154 -3.54 17.03 3.18
C TRP A 154 -3.59 18.13 4.24
N ASP A 155 -2.91 19.23 4.08
CA ASP A 155 -2.87 20.47 4.88
C ASP A 155 -2.83 20.31 6.42
N ASP A 156 -3.49 19.29 6.97
CA ASP A 156 -3.65 19.02 8.42
C ASP A 156 -3.10 17.64 8.86
N ALA A 157 -2.17 17.04 8.11
CA ALA A 157 -1.62 15.72 8.41
C ALA A 157 -0.54 15.74 9.53
#